data_a85834ded079b74873168bedfa54cf8f
#
_entry.id   a85834ded079b74873168bedfa54cf8f
#
_cell.length_a   1.000
_cell.length_b   1.000
_cell.length_c   1.000
_cell.angle_alpha   90.00
_cell.angle_beta   90.00
_cell.angle_gamma   90.00
#
_symmetry.space_group_name_H-M   'P 1'
#
loop_
_entity.id
_entity.type
_entity.pdbx_description
1 polymer ?
#
loop_
_entity_poly.entity_id
_entity_poly.type
_entity_poly.pdbx_seq_one_letter_code
_entity_poly.pdbx_strand_id
1 'polypeptide(L)'
;MIRKVSLKNFKCFKNLSPIGLSQITLFTGSNGRGKSSLIQSLLLIAQSFGNDRQINYIKLKGKFVDLGTYNDILCCQSDKGKDIEIYYETDDKEENCITFKLSPYKGRERWAYFTQLNVCDNNGCRNLVELSTSEGESDPKDAKPVVGQTSTVAGIQQLSRVYYIAADRQPPVNNALKNDNIENNQIGIHGENLINILHMKGEAFVKQVAQEISVILKGASVHVEDNGSDFLKFLLDSSDESKGFRPVNVGFGYSYLLPIILTCMLAEKGSKLMVENPEVHLHPGAQSRLMDFMVKYATKNGLQLLIETHSDHIINQLRIAVKEKKIENNKDASIIHFTRNQKEIETPAFYEIKIDSRGNLSQYPSDFLDEWGLQMSKLI
;
A
#
# COMPACT_ATOMS: atom_id res chain seq x y z
N MET A 1 -4.10 13.51 -0.18
CA MET A 1 -3.92 12.27 -0.98
C MET A 1 -2.76 12.44 -1.94
N ILE A 2 -2.12 11.34 -2.34
CA ILE A 2 -1.14 11.37 -3.43
C ILE A 2 -1.90 11.36 -4.75
N ARG A 3 -1.62 12.29 -5.65
CA ARG A 3 -2.30 12.43 -6.93
C ARG A 3 -1.49 11.89 -8.11
N LYS A 4 -0.16 12.01 -8.04
CA LYS A 4 0.73 11.42 -9.06
C LYS A 4 2.00 10.88 -8.42
N VAL A 5 2.59 9.94 -9.09
CA VAL A 5 3.91 9.39 -8.77
C VAL A 5 4.70 9.15 -10.05
N SER A 6 5.98 9.50 -10.06
CA SER A 6 6.91 9.07 -11.10
C SER A 6 8.22 8.59 -10.48
N LEU A 7 8.92 7.73 -11.18
CA LEU A 7 10.13 7.06 -10.71
C LEU A 7 11.21 7.12 -11.79
N LYS A 8 12.45 7.40 -11.38
CA LYS A 8 13.59 7.35 -12.27
C LYS A 8 14.73 6.57 -11.61
N ASN A 9 15.34 5.69 -12.38
CA ASN A 9 16.41 4.79 -11.94
C ASN A 9 16.04 3.89 -10.75
N PHE A 10 14.76 3.56 -10.57
CA PHE A 10 14.28 2.74 -9.45
C PHE A 10 13.82 1.36 -9.91
N LYS A 11 14.50 0.29 -9.44
CA LYS A 11 14.19 -1.12 -9.72
C LYS A 11 14.03 -1.40 -11.23
N CYS A 12 12.84 -1.79 -11.67
CA CYS A 12 12.57 -2.04 -13.09
C CYS A 12 12.39 -0.77 -13.94
N PHE A 13 12.31 0.39 -13.31
CA PHE A 13 12.02 1.65 -14.01
C PHE A 13 13.27 2.50 -14.21
N LYS A 14 13.76 2.57 -15.46
CA LYS A 14 14.75 3.58 -15.83
C LYS A 14 14.12 4.98 -15.84
N ASN A 15 12.93 5.08 -16.40
CA ASN A 15 12.11 6.30 -16.39
C ASN A 15 10.63 5.89 -16.48
N LEU A 16 9.90 6.07 -15.39
CA LEU A 16 8.45 5.89 -15.33
C LEU A 16 7.79 7.27 -15.40
N SER A 17 7.03 7.51 -16.46
CA SER A 17 6.23 8.72 -16.58
C SER A 17 5.23 8.84 -15.41
N PRO A 18 4.77 10.07 -15.06
CA PRO A 18 3.83 10.26 -13.99
C PRO A 18 2.56 9.42 -14.16
N ILE A 19 2.23 8.64 -13.12
CA ILE A 19 1.00 7.85 -13.01
C ILE A 19 0.01 8.62 -12.16
N GLY A 20 -1.21 8.82 -12.64
CA GLY A 20 -2.32 9.39 -11.90
C GLY A 20 -2.88 8.42 -10.85
N LEU A 21 -3.06 8.87 -9.62
CA LEU A 21 -3.66 8.09 -8.53
C LEU A 21 -4.98 8.72 -8.09
N SER A 22 -6.00 7.87 -8.00
CA SER A 22 -7.32 8.19 -7.49
C SER A 22 -7.45 7.91 -5.99
N GLN A 23 -8.61 8.16 -5.40
CA GLN A 23 -8.90 7.72 -4.04
C GLN A 23 -8.81 6.19 -3.94
N ILE A 24 -9.33 5.48 -4.94
CA ILE A 24 -9.18 4.02 -5.06
C ILE A 24 -8.47 3.72 -6.37
N THR A 25 -7.27 3.18 -6.29
CA THR A 25 -6.47 2.79 -7.47
C THR A 25 -6.15 1.30 -7.39
N LEU A 26 -6.54 0.55 -8.42
CA LEU A 26 -6.14 -0.84 -8.58
C LEU A 26 -4.90 -0.92 -9.49
N PHE A 27 -3.90 -1.67 -9.04
CA PHE A 27 -2.73 -2.02 -9.83
C PHE A 27 -2.88 -3.45 -10.33
N THR A 28 -2.89 -3.62 -11.64
CA THR A 28 -3.08 -4.90 -12.33
C THR A 28 -1.97 -5.17 -13.33
N GLY A 29 -1.96 -6.33 -13.95
CA GLY A 29 -0.99 -6.74 -14.96
C GLY A 29 -0.15 -7.92 -14.51
N SER A 30 0.63 -8.50 -15.44
CA SER A 30 1.43 -9.69 -15.21
C SER A 30 2.52 -9.50 -14.15
N ASN A 31 3.01 -10.59 -13.56
CA ASN A 31 4.08 -10.54 -12.57
C ASN A 31 5.38 -9.95 -13.13
N GLY A 32 6.14 -9.25 -12.29
CA GLY A 32 7.41 -8.64 -12.66
C GLY A 32 7.30 -7.37 -13.52
N ARG A 33 6.10 -6.80 -13.70
CA ARG A 33 5.87 -5.62 -14.55
C ARG A 33 5.97 -4.28 -13.81
N GLY A 34 6.22 -4.28 -12.50
CA GLY A 34 6.50 -3.06 -11.74
C GLY A 34 5.41 -2.64 -10.74
N LYS A 35 4.28 -3.38 -10.63
CA LYS A 35 3.23 -3.11 -9.64
C LYS A 35 3.80 -2.94 -8.22
N SER A 36 4.42 -3.99 -7.71
CA SER A 36 5.03 -3.97 -6.36
C SER A 36 6.18 -2.96 -6.26
N SER A 37 6.93 -2.69 -7.36
CA SER A 37 7.97 -1.64 -7.34
C SER A 37 7.40 -0.25 -7.10
N LEU A 38 6.23 0.06 -7.67
CA LEU A 38 5.54 1.32 -7.40
C LEU A 38 5.09 1.42 -5.94
N ILE A 39 4.42 0.37 -5.41
CA ILE A 39 4.01 0.30 -4.00
C ILE A 39 5.22 0.44 -3.08
N GLN A 40 6.31 -0.27 -3.36
CA GLN A 40 7.53 -0.22 -2.57
C GLN A 40 8.20 1.15 -2.57
N SER A 41 8.09 1.95 -3.63
CA SER A 41 8.58 3.33 -3.63
C SER A 41 7.86 4.21 -2.61
N LEU A 42 6.54 4.03 -2.47
CA LEU A 42 5.72 4.73 -1.48
C LEU A 42 6.03 4.26 -0.05
N LEU A 43 6.15 2.95 0.14
CA LEU A 43 6.47 2.34 1.44
C LEU A 43 7.88 2.73 1.92
N LEU A 44 8.84 2.82 0.99
CA LEU A 44 10.21 3.24 1.27
C LEU A 44 10.28 4.64 1.89
N ILE A 45 9.54 5.59 1.33
CA ILE A 45 9.44 6.94 1.89
C ILE A 45 8.71 6.89 3.24
N ALA A 46 7.56 6.21 3.31
CA ALA A 46 6.75 6.15 4.52
C ALA A 46 7.49 5.54 5.73
N GLN A 47 8.32 4.49 5.52
CA GLN A 47 9.08 3.88 6.61
C GLN A 47 10.29 4.71 7.05
N SER A 48 10.69 5.71 6.26
CA SER A 48 11.88 6.51 6.53
C SER A 48 11.63 7.66 7.49
N PHE A 49 10.37 7.97 7.80
CA PHE A 49 10.04 8.93 8.84
C PHE A 49 10.49 8.46 10.23
N GLY A 50 10.98 9.40 11.04
CA GLY A 50 11.26 9.21 12.47
C GLY A 50 9.99 9.39 13.32
N ASN A 51 10.12 9.14 14.64
CA ASN A 51 9.01 9.36 15.58
C ASN A 51 8.62 10.85 15.69
N ASP A 52 9.56 11.74 15.43
CA ASP A 52 9.38 13.19 15.34
C ASP A 52 8.73 13.65 14.01
N ARG A 53 8.37 12.69 13.15
CA ARG A 53 7.86 12.93 11.79
C ARG A 53 8.84 13.64 10.87
N GLN A 54 10.14 13.63 11.20
CA GLN A 54 11.19 14.08 10.31
C GLN A 54 11.64 12.94 9.39
N ILE A 55 12.09 13.32 8.19
CA ILE A 55 12.73 12.41 7.26
C ILE A 55 14.12 12.95 6.94
N ASN A 56 15.16 12.35 7.51
CA ASN A 56 16.54 12.82 7.37
C ASN A 56 17.36 11.99 6.36
N TYR A 57 16.96 10.76 6.15
CA TYR A 57 17.58 9.80 5.22
C TYR A 57 16.58 8.72 4.88
N ILE A 58 16.86 7.93 3.86
CA ILE A 58 16.04 6.82 3.43
C ILE A 58 16.52 5.52 4.06
N LYS A 59 15.60 4.83 4.74
CA LYS A 59 15.81 3.49 5.32
C LYS A 59 15.42 2.43 4.29
N LEU A 60 16.41 1.72 3.71
CA LEU A 60 16.15 0.63 2.76
C LEU A 60 15.59 -0.61 3.45
N LYS A 61 15.84 -0.74 4.76
CA LYS A 61 15.21 -1.72 5.64
C LYS A 61 14.44 -1.01 6.74
N GLY A 62 13.16 -1.31 6.85
CA GLY A 62 12.27 -0.70 7.86
C GLY A 62 11.07 -1.58 8.17
N LYS A 63 10.03 -0.97 8.72
CA LYS A 63 8.82 -1.66 9.20
C LYS A 63 7.92 -2.20 8.08
N PHE A 64 8.02 -1.67 6.87
CA PHE A 64 7.16 -2.07 5.76
C PHE A 64 7.89 -2.97 4.77
N VAL A 65 9.14 -2.65 4.42
CA VAL A 65 9.92 -3.36 3.41
C VAL A 65 11.38 -3.49 3.80
N ASP A 66 12.02 -4.59 3.38
CA ASP A 66 13.46 -4.76 3.34
C ASP A 66 13.88 -4.86 1.87
N LEU A 67 14.44 -3.77 1.34
CA LEU A 67 14.82 -3.67 -0.07
C LEU A 67 16.32 -3.94 -0.32
N GLY A 68 17.03 -4.44 0.69
CA GLY A 68 18.45 -4.74 0.59
C GLY A 68 19.34 -3.50 0.64
N THR A 69 20.19 -3.35 -0.35
CA THR A 69 21.15 -2.23 -0.49
C THR A 69 20.69 -1.23 -1.55
N TYR A 70 21.38 -0.09 -1.66
CA TYR A 70 21.11 0.89 -2.71
C TYR A 70 21.23 0.28 -4.12
N ASN A 71 22.19 -0.61 -4.33
CA ASN A 71 22.39 -1.26 -5.63
C ASN A 71 21.24 -2.21 -5.99
N ASP A 72 20.56 -2.80 -4.98
CA ASP A 72 19.41 -3.69 -5.21
C ASP A 72 18.17 -2.92 -5.68
N ILE A 73 18.08 -1.62 -5.36
CA ILE A 73 16.98 -0.76 -5.76
C ILE A 73 17.32 0.14 -6.96
N LEU A 74 18.59 0.22 -7.36
CA LEU A 74 18.98 0.95 -8.56
C LEU A 74 18.57 0.15 -9.81
N CYS A 75 18.04 0.85 -10.81
CA CYS A 75 17.64 0.20 -12.06
C CYS A 75 18.88 -0.39 -12.78
N CYS A 76 18.81 -1.68 -13.15
CA CYS A 76 19.89 -2.38 -13.82
C CYS A 76 20.30 -1.77 -15.19
N GLN A 77 19.43 -0.98 -15.81
CA GLN A 77 19.69 -0.26 -17.06
C GLN A 77 20.30 1.12 -16.82
N SER A 78 20.51 1.51 -15.57
CA SER A 78 21.13 2.80 -15.20
C SER A 78 22.61 2.60 -14.92
N ASP A 79 23.42 3.63 -15.19
CA ASP A 79 24.84 3.58 -14.87
C ASP A 79 25.02 3.53 -13.34
N LYS A 80 26.06 2.81 -12.88
CA LYS A 80 26.40 2.75 -11.46
C LYS A 80 26.64 4.15 -10.88
N GLY A 81 26.10 4.40 -9.69
CA GLY A 81 26.25 5.67 -8.99
C GLY A 81 25.32 6.79 -9.45
N LYS A 82 24.36 6.50 -10.34
CA LYS A 82 23.29 7.48 -10.65
C LYS A 82 22.29 7.56 -9.52
N ASP A 83 21.77 8.77 -9.33
CA ASP A 83 20.73 9.05 -8.35
C ASP A 83 19.40 8.38 -8.74
N ILE A 84 18.71 7.89 -7.73
CA ILE A 84 17.31 7.52 -7.84
C ILE A 84 16.46 8.77 -7.60
N GLU A 85 15.44 8.98 -8.43
CA GLU A 85 14.53 10.11 -8.29
C GLU A 85 13.11 9.58 -8.12
N ILE A 86 12.42 10.07 -7.07
CA ILE A 86 11.04 9.74 -6.74
C ILE A 86 10.27 11.05 -6.64
N TYR A 87 9.27 11.19 -7.48
CA TYR A 87 8.41 12.37 -7.53
C TYR A 87 7.00 12.03 -7.07
N TYR A 88 6.42 12.90 -6.25
CA TYR A 88 5.02 12.87 -5.85
C TYR A 88 4.33 14.20 -6.11
N GLU A 89 3.08 14.13 -6.56
CA GLU A 89 2.14 15.24 -6.52
C GLU A 89 1.05 14.89 -5.52
N THR A 90 0.72 15.81 -4.62
CA THR A 90 -0.32 15.64 -3.59
C THR A 90 -1.47 16.60 -3.85
N ASP A 91 -2.57 16.44 -3.13
CA ASP A 91 -3.69 17.39 -3.15
C ASP A 91 -3.53 18.54 -2.15
N ASP A 92 -2.32 18.73 -1.62
CA ASP A 92 -2.02 19.90 -0.80
C ASP A 92 -2.09 21.16 -1.66
N LYS A 93 -2.64 22.24 -1.09
CA LYS A 93 -2.87 23.47 -1.85
C LYS A 93 -1.63 24.34 -1.98
N GLU A 94 -0.71 24.23 -1.03
CA GLU A 94 0.48 25.07 -0.93
C GLU A 94 1.73 24.32 -1.37
N GLU A 95 1.87 23.04 -1.01
CA GLU A 95 3.07 22.24 -1.21
C GLU A 95 2.73 20.94 -1.94
N ASN A 96 2.37 21.06 -3.21
CA ASN A 96 1.77 19.95 -3.95
C ASN A 96 2.77 19.02 -4.65
N CYS A 97 3.98 19.48 -4.96
CA CYS A 97 4.98 18.70 -5.68
C CYS A 97 6.21 18.43 -4.83
N ILE A 98 6.62 17.18 -4.69
CA ILE A 98 7.75 16.76 -3.87
C ILE A 98 8.65 15.86 -4.70
N THR A 99 9.94 16.21 -4.78
CA THR A 99 10.95 15.39 -5.46
C THR A 99 12.04 14.98 -4.49
N PHE A 100 12.21 13.67 -4.33
CA PHE A 100 13.31 13.05 -3.58
C PHE A 100 14.36 12.57 -4.56
N LYS A 101 15.60 13.06 -4.43
CA LYS A 101 16.74 12.57 -5.18
C LYS A 101 17.73 11.92 -4.21
N LEU A 102 18.05 10.66 -4.48
CA LEU A 102 18.71 9.77 -3.53
C LEU A 102 20.02 9.28 -4.08
N SER A 103 21.05 9.24 -3.22
CA SER A 103 22.36 8.62 -3.49
C SER A 103 22.74 7.64 -2.38
N PRO A 104 23.67 6.71 -2.67
CA PRO A 104 24.10 5.70 -1.70
C PRO A 104 24.84 6.35 -0.54
N TYR A 105 24.54 5.91 0.69
CA TYR A 105 25.23 6.40 1.89
C TYR A 105 26.56 5.64 2.07
N LYS A 106 27.69 6.32 1.96
CA LYS A 106 29.01 5.71 2.16
C LYS A 106 29.12 5.09 3.57
N GLY A 107 29.51 3.82 3.62
CA GLY A 107 29.67 3.07 4.88
C GLY A 107 28.37 2.59 5.53
N ARG A 108 27.21 2.82 4.90
CA ARG A 108 25.90 2.33 5.37
C ARG A 108 25.06 1.85 4.19
N GLU A 109 25.30 0.66 3.72
CA GLU A 109 24.71 0.10 2.49
C GLU A 109 23.17 0.04 2.48
N ARG A 110 22.56 -0.05 3.67
CA ARG A 110 21.09 -0.10 3.83
C ARG A 110 20.43 1.26 4.02
N TRP A 111 21.17 2.33 3.72
CA TRP A 111 20.72 3.70 3.84
C TRP A 111 21.01 4.46 2.54
N ALA A 112 20.16 5.42 2.22
CA ALA A 112 20.43 6.41 1.19
C ALA A 112 20.25 7.81 1.76
N TYR A 113 21.00 8.76 1.27
CA TYR A 113 20.85 10.16 1.65
C TYR A 113 20.19 10.95 0.54
N PHE A 114 19.65 12.10 0.89
CA PHE A 114 19.09 13.03 -0.08
C PHE A 114 20.18 13.90 -0.69
N THR A 115 20.35 13.84 -2.00
CA THR A 115 21.11 14.86 -2.73
C THR A 115 20.26 16.09 -3.01
N GLN A 116 18.94 15.88 -3.15
CA GLN A 116 17.94 16.95 -3.23
C GLN A 116 16.64 16.49 -2.60
N LEU A 117 15.95 17.39 -1.94
CA LEU A 117 14.57 17.28 -1.48
C LEU A 117 13.85 18.56 -1.84
N ASN A 118 13.28 18.59 -3.03
CA ASN A 118 12.58 19.76 -3.53
C ASN A 118 11.09 19.68 -3.17
N VAL A 119 10.58 20.79 -2.66
CA VAL A 119 9.15 21.02 -2.43
C VAL A 119 8.75 22.21 -3.27
N CYS A 120 7.76 22.05 -4.11
CA CYS A 120 7.28 23.09 -5.00
C CYS A 120 5.83 23.46 -4.67
N ASP A 121 5.56 24.75 -4.80
CA ASP A 121 4.24 25.36 -4.68
C ASP A 121 3.93 26.18 -5.97
N ASN A 122 2.86 26.95 -5.93
CA ASN A 122 2.49 27.82 -7.06
C ASN A 122 3.47 28.99 -7.28
N ASN A 123 4.34 29.28 -6.33
CA ASN A 123 5.29 30.41 -6.35
C ASN A 123 6.72 30.00 -6.70
N GLY A 124 7.01 28.68 -6.66
CA GLY A 124 8.34 28.15 -7.01
C GLY A 124 8.71 26.88 -6.27
N CYS A 125 9.98 26.49 -6.37
CA CYS A 125 10.52 25.31 -5.72
C CYS A 125 11.63 25.70 -4.74
N ARG A 126 11.61 25.08 -3.55
CA ARG A 126 12.67 25.19 -2.54
C ARG A 126 13.32 23.82 -2.31
N ASN A 127 14.64 23.82 -2.17
CA ASN A 127 15.39 22.63 -1.75
C ASN A 127 15.55 22.64 -0.23
N LEU A 128 15.18 21.53 0.41
CA LEU A 128 15.31 21.36 1.86
C LEU A 128 16.62 20.69 2.28
N VAL A 129 17.52 20.38 1.33
CA VAL A 129 18.82 19.78 1.61
C VAL A 129 19.91 20.85 1.50
N GLU A 130 20.65 21.03 2.59
CA GLU A 130 21.84 21.86 2.64
C GLU A 130 23.07 20.97 2.82
N LEU A 131 24.18 21.33 2.18
CA LEU A 131 25.47 20.67 2.39
C LEU A 131 26.17 21.39 3.53
N SER A 132 26.29 20.73 4.69
CA SER A 132 27.11 21.26 5.78
C SER A 132 28.49 20.63 5.73
N THR A 133 29.51 21.46 5.69
CA THR A 133 30.90 21.10 6.04
C THR A 133 31.04 21.21 7.56
N SER A 134 31.45 20.15 8.25
CA SER A 134 31.85 20.26 9.65
C SER A 134 33.09 21.17 9.74
N GLU A 135 33.14 22.03 10.77
CA GLU A 135 34.28 22.89 11.01
C GLU A 135 35.57 22.04 11.09
N GLY A 136 36.45 22.15 10.11
CA GLY A 136 37.71 21.42 10.01
C GLY A 136 37.86 20.48 8.81
N GLU A 137 36.82 20.16 8.05
CA GLU A 137 36.89 19.35 6.83
C GLU A 137 36.93 20.28 5.61
N SER A 138 38.09 20.35 4.94
CA SER A 138 38.35 21.27 3.82
C SER A 138 37.98 20.74 2.44
N ASP A 139 37.51 19.47 2.32
CA ASP A 139 37.12 18.88 1.03
C ASP A 139 35.61 18.88 0.87
N PRO A 140 35.05 19.54 -0.16
CA PRO A 140 33.61 19.54 -0.46
C PRO A 140 33.01 18.13 -0.66
N LYS A 141 33.84 17.09 -0.87
CA LYS A 141 33.46 15.71 -1.02
C LYS A 141 33.04 15.04 0.29
N ASP A 142 33.38 15.62 1.43
CA ASP A 142 33.07 15.09 2.77
C ASP A 142 31.87 15.80 3.43
N ALA A 143 31.28 16.78 2.77
CA ALA A 143 30.12 17.50 3.21
C ALA A 143 28.93 16.52 3.42
N LYS A 144 28.36 16.51 4.64
CA LYS A 144 27.20 15.70 4.98
C LYS A 144 25.93 16.49 4.64
N PRO A 145 24.99 15.90 3.88
CA PRO A 145 23.71 16.55 3.65
C PRO A 145 22.94 16.67 4.97
N VAL A 146 22.49 17.87 5.28
CA VAL A 146 21.58 18.18 6.38
C VAL A 146 20.22 18.48 5.77
N VAL A 147 19.21 17.75 6.22
CA VAL A 147 17.84 17.96 5.78
C VAL A 147 17.18 18.98 6.71
N GLY A 148 16.59 20.01 6.12
CA GLY A 148 15.80 21.00 6.86
C GLY A 148 14.56 20.41 7.51
N GLN A 149 13.77 21.26 8.16
CA GLN A 149 12.60 20.81 8.92
C GLN A 149 11.48 20.29 8.01
N THR A 150 11.39 18.96 7.85
CA THR A 150 10.35 18.30 7.01
C THR A 150 9.04 18.07 7.75
N SER A 151 9.05 18.11 9.09
CA SER A 151 7.85 17.89 9.91
C SER A 151 6.79 18.99 9.76
N THR A 152 7.16 20.17 9.28
CA THR A 152 6.26 21.31 9.03
C THR A 152 5.73 21.35 7.59
N VAL A 153 6.27 20.52 6.68
CA VAL A 153 5.89 20.50 5.26
C VAL A 153 4.68 19.60 5.06
N ALA A 154 3.51 20.19 4.85
CA ALA A 154 2.23 19.44 4.80
C ALA A 154 2.21 18.36 3.71
N GLY A 155 2.71 18.65 2.52
CA GLY A 155 2.81 17.68 1.44
C GLY A 155 3.68 16.47 1.80
N ILE A 156 4.83 16.69 2.47
CA ILE A 156 5.70 15.60 2.95
C ILE A 156 4.98 14.81 4.04
N GLN A 157 4.31 15.46 4.97
CA GLN A 157 3.59 14.81 6.06
C GLN A 157 2.44 13.91 5.58
N GLN A 158 1.85 14.22 4.43
CA GLN A 158 0.90 13.32 3.81
C GLN A 158 1.52 11.95 3.48
N LEU A 159 2.82 11.86 3.18
CA LEU A 159 3.48 10.60 2.83
C LEU A 159 3.73 9.68 4.04
N SER A 160 3.68 10.18 5.28
CA SER A 160 3.96 9.40 6.50
C SER A 160 2.79 8.51 6.96
N ARG A 161 1.53 8.90 6.65
CA ARG A 161 0.33 8.20 7.15
C ARG A 161 -0.05 7.04 6.23
N VAL A 162 0.64 5.93 6.41
CA VAL A 162 0.48 4.73 5.58
C VAL A 162 0.20 3.51 6.45
N TYR A 163 -0.79 2.72 6.04
CA TYR A 163 -1.03 1.36 6.46
C TYR A 163 -0.74 0.43 5.29
N TYR A 164 -0.15 -0.72 5.57
CA TYR A 164 0.21 -1.67 4.54
C TYR A 164 -0.10 -3.09 4.97
N ILE A 165 -0.74 -3.85 4.10
CA ILE A 165 -1.01 -5.27 4.25
C ILE A 165 -0.37 -6.01 3.07
N ALA A 166 0.65 -6.79 3.38
CA ALA A 166 1.43 -7.55 2.41
C ALA A 166 0.65 -8.75 1.84
N ALA A 167 1.15 -9.31 0.75
CA ALA A 167 0.56 -10.51 0.15
C ALA A 167 0.77 -11.76 1.03
N ASP A 168 1.92 -11.87 1.71
CA ASP A 168 2.32 -12.97 2.59
C ASP A 168 1.80 -12.77 4.03
N ARG A 169 0.47 -12.79 4.19
CA ARG A 169 -0.16 -12.65 5.51
C ARG A 169 0.12 -13.85 6.41
N GLN A 170 0.09 -13.60 7.72
CA GLN A 170 0.35 -14.64 8.70
C GLN A 170 -0.67 -15.79 8.56
N PRO A 171 -0.20 -17.05 8.56
CA PRO A 171 -1.10 -18.19 8.56
C PRO A 171 -1.97 -18.24 9.82
N PRO A 172 -3.03 -19.06 9.85
CA PRO A 172 -3.90 -19.17 11.01
C PRO A 172 -3.15 -19.51 12.29
N VAL A 173 -3.30 -18.68 13.33
CA VAL A 173 -2.76 -18.93 14.67
C VAL A 173 -3.88 -19.09 15.67
N ASN A 174 -3.74 -20.05 16.60
CA ASN A 174 -4.78 -20.34 17.61
C ASN A 174 -4.67 -19.44 18.83
N ASN A 175 -3.46 -18.98 19.15
CA ASN A 175 -3.16 -18.20 20.35
C ASN A 175 -2.14 -17.13 20.02
N ALA A 176 -2.16 -16.03 20.78
CA ALA A 176 -1.13 -15.00 20.75
C ALA A 176 -0.65 -14.71 22.18
N LEU A 177 0.63 -14.48 22.36
CA LEU A 177 1.16 -13.94 23.61
C LEU A 177 0.62 -12.52 23.81
N LYS A 178 0.16 -12.19 25.00
CA LYS A 178 -0.26 -10.83 25.34
C LYS A 178 0.89 -9.86 25.17
N ASN A 179 0.62 -8.75 24.51
CA ASN A 179 1.60 -7.70 24.27
C ASN A 179 0.93 -6.32 24.44
N ASP A 180 1.25 -5.64 25.52
CA ASP A 180 0.71 -4.32 25.86
C ASP A 180 1.48 -3.18 25.15
N ASN A 181 2.60 -3.49 24.47
CA ASN A 181 3.46 -2.51 23.82
C ASN A 181 3.14 -2.31 22.32
N ILE A 182 1.99 -2.77 21.88
CA ILE A 182 1.57 -2.59 20.48
C ILE A 182 1.05 -1.16 20.29
N GLU A 183 1.64 -0.43 19.33
CA GLU A 183 1.13 0.88 18.96
C GLU A 183 -0.34 0.75 18.50
N ASN A 184 -1.19 1.61 19.05
CA ASN A 184 -2.62 1.62 18.72
C ASN A 184 -2.86 1.64 17.21
N ASN A 185 -3.72 0.72 16.75
CA ASN A 185 -4.15 0.56 15.37
C ASN A 185 -3.11 -0.02 14.39
N GLN A 186 -1.96 -0.48 14.83
CA GLN A 186 -0.97 -1.15 13.97
C GLN A 186 -1.16 -2.67 13.99
N ILE A 187 -1.93 -3.16 13.03
CA ILE A 187 -2.21 -4.61 12.88
C ILE A 187 -0.95 -5.40 12.53
N GLY A 188 0.09 -4.72 12.02
CA GLY A 188 1.26 -5.32 11.40
C GLY A 188 1.04 -5.61 9.91
N ILE A 189 2.13 -5.70 9.16
CA ILE A 189 2.05 -5.87 7.70
C ILE A 189 1.57 -7.26 7.28
N HIS A 190 1.77 -8.26 8.14
CA HIS A 190 1.31 -9.63 7.94
C HIS A 190 0.09 -9.98 8.81
N GLY A 191 -0.39 -9.05 9.66
CA GLY A 191 -1.48 -9.28 10.59
C GLY A 191 -1.02 -9.84 11.95
N GLU A 192 0.26 -9.75 12.29
CA GLU A 192 0.89 -10.33 13.47
C GLU A 192 0.29 -9.84 14.79
N ASN A 193 -0.24 -8.61 14.83
CA ASN A 193 -0.82 -8.01 16.03
C ASN A 193 -2.35 -8.14 16.13
N LEU A 194 -2.96 -8.84 15.17
CA LEU A 194 -4.42 -8.91 15.01
C LEU A 194 -5.16 -9.30 16.31
N ILE A 195 -4.72 -10.38 16.98
CA ILE A 195 -5.40 -10.91 18.17
C ILE A 195 -5.28 -9.95 19.35
N ASN A 196 -4.08 -9.39 19.56
CA ASN A 196 -3.84 -8.39 20.59
C ASN A 196 -4.67 -7.12 20.36
N ILE A 197 -4.75 -6.64 19.12
CA ILE A 197 -5.56 -5.46 18.80
C ILE A 197 -7.06 -5.72 19.06
N LEU A 198 -7.57 -6.88 18.67
CA LEU A 198 -8.96 -7.27 18.98
C LEU A 198 -9.22 -7.26 20.49
N HIS A 199 -8.31 -7.85 21.28
CA HIS A 199 -8.40 -7.88 22.74
C HIS A 199 -8.37 -6.46 23.33
N MET A 200 -7.39 -5.64 22.95
CA MET A 200 -7.24 -4.25 23.44
C MET A 200 -8.44 -3.36 23.10
N LYS A 201 -9.08 -3.55 21.96
CA LYS A 201 -10.28 -2.81 21.54
C LYS A 201 -11.55 -3.26 22.23
N GLY A 202 -11.55 -4.44 22.83
CA GLY A 202 -12.63 -4.98 23.62
C GLY A 202 -13.80 -5.57 22.85
N GLU A 203 -14.74 -6.16 23.59
CA GLU A 203 -15.83 -7.00 23.07
C GLU A 203 -16.74 -6.25 22.07
N ALA A 204 -17.04 -4.97 22.33
CA ALA A 204 -17.89 -4.19 21.42
C ALA A 204 -17.29 -4.06 20.01
N PHE A 205 -15.95 -3.87 19.92
CA PHE A 205 -15.26 -3.82 18.66
C PHE A 205 -15.19 -5.20 17.99
N VAL A 206 -14.94 -6.26 18.74
CA VAL A 206 -14.97 -7.65 18.24
C VAL A 206 -16.32 -7.96 17.61
N LYS A 207 -17.44 -7.57 18.24
CA LYS A 207 -18.79 -7.72 17.68
C LYS A 207 -18.99 -6.95 16.36
N GLN A 208 -18.43 -5.74 16.24
CA GLN A 208 -18.46 -4.99 14.97
C GLN A 208 -17.68 -5.70 13.88
N VAL A 209 -16.48 -6.20 14.20
CA VAL A 209 -15.66 -6.99 13.27
C VAL A 209 -16.41 -8.26 12.84
N ALA A 210 -17.04 -8.97 13.77
CA ALA A 210 -17.85 -10.16 13.49
C ALA A 210 -18.99 -9.86 12.52
N GLN A 211 -19.69 -8.73 12.67
CA GLN A 211 -20.75 -8.30 11.75
C GLN A 211 -20.20 -8.07 10.33
N GLU A 212 -19.07 -7.38 10.16
CA GLU A 212 -18.49 -7.14 8.83
C GLU A 212 -17.98 -8.44 8.19
N ILE A 213 -17.37 -9.34 8.97
CA ILE A 213 -16.96 -10.67 8.47
C ILE A 213 -18.16 -11.49 8.04
N SER A 214 -19.23 -11.49 8.82
CA SER A 214 -20.46 -12.23 8.51
C SER A 214 -21.06 -11.81 7.17
N VAL A 215 -20.98 -10.53 6.81
CA VAL A 215 -21.40 -10.05 5.48
C VAL A 215 -20.50 -10.61 4.39
N ILE A 216 -19.18 -10.60 4.60
CA ILE A 216 -18.22 -11.01 3.56
C ILE A 216 -18.18 -12.53 3.40
N LEU A 217 -18.17 -13.29 4.48
CA LEU A 217 -18.05 -14.75 4.51
C LEU A 217 -19.34 -15.48 4.92
N LYS A 218 -20.49 -14.81 4.85
CA LYS A 218 -21.81 -15.38 5.09
C LYS A 218 -21.92 -16.25 6.36
N GLY A 219 -22.19 -15.61 7.50
CA GLY A 219 -22.36 -16.25 8.79
C GLY A 219 -21.08 -16.49 9.59
N ALA A 220 -19.94 -16.01 9.08
CA ALA A 220 -18.66 -16.09 9.81
C ALA A 220 -18.63 -15.15 11.04
N SER A 221 -17.94 -15.57 12.08
CA SER A 221 -17.74 -14.76 13.30
C SER A 221 -16.32 -14.91 13.84
N VAL A 222 -15.95 -14.04 14.78
CA VAL A 222 -14.63 -14.02 15.42
C VAL A 222 -14.78 -13.76 16.90
N HIS A 223 -13.99 -14.47 17.72
CA HIS A 223 -13.97 -14.34 19.16
C HIS A 223 -12.53 -14.33 19.68
N VAL A 224 -12.30 -13.58 20.77
CA VAL A 224 -11.04 -13.58 21.51
C VAL A 224 -11.38 -13.88 22.96
N GLU A 225 -10.79 -14.94 23.51
CA GLU A 225 -10.95 -15.36 24.91
C GLU A 225 -9.66 -15.03 25.67
N ASP A 226 -9.83 -14.34 26.80
CA ASP A 226 -8.80 -14.12 27.80
C ASP A 226 -9.13 -14.93 29.06
N ASN A 227 -8.39 -15.98 29.31
CA ASN A 227 -8.58 -16.87 30.46
C ASN A 227 -7.67 -16.50 31.65
N GLY A 228 -7.14 -15.27 31.68
CA GLY A 228 -6.22 -14.80 32.72
C GLY A 228 -4.79 -15.37 32.63
N SER A 229 -4.46 -16.10 31.55
CA SER A 229 -3.09 -16.55 31.26
C SER A 229 -2.33 -15.49 30.43
N ASP A 230 -1.05 -15.74 30.18
CA ASP A 230 -0.23 -14.88 29.29
C ASP A 230 -0.64 -14.99 27.83
N PHE A 231 -1.55 -15.87 27.47
CA PHE A 231 -1.99 -16.11 26.11
C PHE A 231 -3.45 -15.74 25.92
N LEU A 232 -3.73 -15.10 24.78
CA LEU A 232 -5.05 -14.89 24.25
C LEU A 232 -5.41 -16.05 23.32
N LYS A 233 -6.60 -16.60 23.46
CA LYS A 233 -7.11 -17.64 22.57
C LYS A 233 -7.97 -17.01 21.49
N PHE A 234 -7.73 -17.40 20.24
CA PHE A 234 -8.45 -16.91 19.07
C PHE A 234 -9.34 -18.00 18.50
N LEU A 235 -10.60 -17.67 18.23
CA LEU A 235 -11.60 -18.58 17.72
C LEU A 235 -12.37 -17.95 16.55
N LEU A 236 -12.77 -18.79 15.62
CA LEU A 236 -13.53 -18.44 14.44
C LEU A 236 -14.75 -19.34 14.32
N ASP A 237 -15.89 -18.78 13.92
CA ASP A 237 -17.05 -19.54 13.50
C ASP A 237 -17.23 -19.44 11.99
N SER A 238 -17.51 -20.54 11.35
CA SER A 238 -17.75 -20.62 9.90
C SER A 238 -19.25 -20.64 9.52
N SER A 239 -20.12 -20.68 10.53
CA SER A 239 -21.58 -20.73 10.37
C SER A 239 -22.25 -20.05 11.55
N ASP A 240 -23.55 -19.80 11.45
CA ASP A 240 -24.39 -19.20 12.52
C ASP A 240 -24.45 -20.03 13.80
N GLU A 241 -23.97 -21.29 13.78
CA GLU A 241 -23.84 -22.13 14.98
C GLU A 241 -22.49 -21.81 15.67
N SER A 242 -22.55 -21.02 16.74
CA SER A 242 -21.37 -20.57 17.50
C SER A 242 -20.76 -21.72 18.33
N LYS A 243 -19.75 -22.39 17.79
CA LYS A 243 -18.95 -23.41 18.50
C LYS A 243 -17.51 -22.99 18.77
N GLY A 244 -17.05 -21.89 18.19
CA GLY A 244 -15.69 -21.38 18.37
C GLY A 244 -14.62 -22.37 17.91
N PHE A 245 -14.36 -22.46 16.61
CA PHE A 245 -13.30 -23.33 16.07
C PHE A 245 -11.94 -22.66 16.16
N ARG A 246 -10.90 -23.46 16.36
CA ARG A 246 -9.50 -22.99 16.22
C ARG A 246 -9.26 -22.59 14.76
N PRO A 247 -8.58 -21.45 14.50
CA PRO A 247 -8.32 -20.99 13.15
C PRO A 247 -7.68 -22.02 12.21
N VAL A 248 -6.81 -22.89 12.73
CA VAL A 248 -6.18 -23.97 11.95
C VAL A 248 -7.19 -25.00 11.40
N ASN A 249 -8.39 -25.09 11.98
CA ASN A 249 -9.47 -25.99 11.56
C ASN A 249 -10.51 -25.30 10.66
N VAL A 250 -10.28 -24.00 10.34
CA VAL A 250 -11.14 -23.20 9.47
C VAL A 250 -10.35 -22.82 8.22
N GLY A 251 -11.02 -22.55 7.11
CA GLY A 251 -10.36 -22.19 5.87
C GLY A 251 -9.46 -20.96 6.00
N PHE A 252 -8.33 -20.94 5.30
CA PHE A 252 -7.33 -19.86 5.31
C PHE A 252 -7.91 -18.48 5.01
N GLY A 253 -9.01 -18.41 4.25
CA GLY A 253 -9.64 -17.14 3.88
C GLY A 253 -9.95 -16.22 5.05
N TYR A 254 -10.31 -16.77 6.22
CA TYR A 254 -10.56 -15.97 7.43
C TYR A 254 -9.32 -15.25 7.93
N SER A 255 -8.21 -15.95 8.05
CA SER A 255 -6.95 -15.39 8.54
C SER A 255 -6.37 -14.35 7.59
N TYR A 256 -6.56 -14.53 6.29
CA TYR A 256 -6.09 -13.61 5.28
C TYR A 256 -6.99 -12.37 5.12
N LEU A 257 -8.28 -12.50 5.43
CA LEU A 257 -9.26 -11.41 5.35
C LEU A 257 -9.18 -10.44 6.53
N LEU A 258 -9.03 -10.97 7.75
CA LEU A 258 -9.11 -10.21 9.00
C LEU A 258 -8.14 -9.03 9.09
N PRO A 259 -6.84 -9.14 8.70
CA PRO A 259 -5.94 -8.00 8.71
C PRO A 259 -6.44 -6.83 7.85
N ILE A 260 -7.05 -7.13 6.70
CA ILE A 260 -7.61 -6.11 5.81
C ILE A 260 -8.81 -5.43 6.46
N ILE A 261 -9.74 -6.22 7.02
CA ILE A 261 -10.93 -5.70 7.71
C ILE A 261 -10.52 -4.77 8.86
N LEU A 262 -9.66 -5.26 9.76
CA LEU A 262 -9.25 -4.47 10.91
C LEU A 262 -8.54 -3.19 10.50
N THR A 263 -7.64 -3.28 9.51
CA THR A 263 -6.93 -2.09 9.03
C THR A 263 -7.89 -1.07 8.43
N CYS A 264 -8.86 -1.47 7.62
CA CYS A 264 -9.87 -0.56 7.08
C CYS A 264 -10.70 0.12 8.19
N MET A 265 -11.04 -0.64 9.25
CA MET A 265 -11.85 -0.12 10.38
C MET A 265 -11.06 0.83 11.29
N LEU A 266 -9.76 0.60 11.46
CA LEU A 266 -8.90 1.28 12.41
C LEU A 266 -8.02 2.36 11.80
N ALA A 267 -7.87 2.41 10.47
CA ALA A 267 -7.06 3.39 9.80
C ALA A 267 -7.56 4.81 10.07
N GLU A 268 -6.63 5.71 10.38
CA GLU A 268 -6.92 7.12 10.61
C GLU A 268 -7.52 7.79 9.37
N LYS A 269 -8.41 8.75 9.58
CA LYS A 269 -8.99 9.52 8.48
C LYS A 269 -7.93 10.17 7.61
N GLY A 270 -8.09 10.05 6.29
CA GLY A 270 -7.18 10.61 5.30
C GLY A 270 -5.87 9.86 5.13
N SER A 271 -5.71 8.70 5.77
CA SER A 271 -4.54 7.82 5.58
C SER A 271 -4.56 7.11 4.23
N LYS A 272 -3.41 6.53 3.87
CA LYS A 272 -3.29 5.63 2.74
C LYS A 272 -3.25 4.20 3.24
N LEU A 273 -4.03 3.34 2.60
CA LEU A 273 -4.01 1.91 2.84
C LEU A 273 -3.56 1.21 1.56
N MET A 274 -2.43 0.55 1.64
CA MET A 274 -1.88 -0.28 0.57
C MET A 274 -2.14 -1.75 0.90
N VAL A 275 -2.72 -2.47 -0.06
CA VAL A 275 -3.05 -3.90 0.11
C VAL A 275 -2.58 -4.67 -1.10
N GLU A 276 -1.81 -5.72 -0.88
CA GLU A 276 -1.41 -6.66 -1.92
C GLU A 276 -2.30 -7.91 -1.90
N ASN A 277 -2.78 -8.29 -3.07
CA ASN A 277 -3.54 -9.52 -3.33
C ASN A 277 -4.66 -9.78 -2.30
N PRO A 278 -5.64 -8.87 -2.13
CA PRO A 278 -6.73 -9.04 -1.15
C PRO A 278 -7.59 -10.28 -1.42
N GLU A 279 -7.58 -10.78 -2.65
CA GLU A 279 -8.36 -11.92 -3.13
C GLU A 279 -7.86 -13.29 -2.66
N VAL A 280 -6.63 -13.38 -2.16
CA VAL A 280 -5.98 -14.67 -1.86
C VAL A 280 -6.80 -15.48 -0.87
N HIS A 281 -7.00 -16.77 -1.18
CA HIS A 281 -7.82 -17.73 -0.41
C HIS A 281 -9.31 -17.40 -0.26
N LEU A 282 -9.84 -16.44 -1.03
CA LEU A 282 -11.26 -16.09 -1.00
C LEU A 282 -12.01 -16.64 -2.21
N HIS A 283 -13.21 -17.17 -1.95
CA HIS A 283 -14.15 -17.50 -3.02
C HIS A 283 -14.57 -16.25 -3.80
N PRO A 284 -14.79 -16.31 -5.13
CA PRO A 284 -15.17 -15.17 -5.96
C PRO A 284 -16.20 -14.21 -5.37
N GLY A 285 -17.29 -14.75 -4.83
CA GLY A 285 -18.32 -13.92 -4.19
C GLY A 285 -17.84 -13.21 -2.91
N ALA A 286 -16.86 -13.76 -2.18
CA ALA A 286 -16.27 -13.09 -1.03
C ALA A 286 -15.29 -11.97 -1.48
N GLN A 287 -14.58 -12.16 -2.59
CA GLN A 287 -13.71 -11.13 -3.17
C GLN A 287 -14.52 -9.87 -3.53
N SER A 288 -15.67 -10.04 -4.19
CA SER A 288 -16.58 -8.92 -4.51
C SER A 288 -17.08 -8.22 -3.25
N ARG A 289 -17.55 -8.97 -2.23
CA ARG A 289 -18.02 -8.38 -0.97
C ARG A 289 -16.92 -7.69 -0.19
N LEU A 290 -15.68 -8.21 -0.24
CA LEU A 290 -14.52 -7.55 0.36
C LEU A 290 -14.24 -6.21 -0.32
N MET A 291 -14.28 -6.15 -1.65
CA MET A 291 -14.08 -4.88 -2.36
C MET A 291 -15.17 -3.86 -2.02
N ASP A 292 -16.43 -4.28 -1.93
CA ASP A 292 -17.54 -3.41 -1.50
C ASP A 292 -17.32 -2.87 -0.08
N PHE A 293 -16.86 -3.72 0.85
CA PHE A 293 -16.45 -3.33 2.19
C PHE A 293 -15.31 -2.30 2.17
N MET A 294 -14.27 -2.52 1.39
CA MET A 294 -13.13 -1.60 1.28
C MET A 294 -13.58 -0.23 0.72
N VAL A 295 -14.44 -0.21 -0.30
CA VAL A 295 -15.07 1.01 -0.83
C VAL A 295 -15.84 1.75 0.26
N LYS A 296 -16.69 1.05 1.03
CA LYS A 296 -17.46 1.62 2.15
C LYS A 296 -16.57 2.36 3.14
N TYR A 297 -15.45 1.74 3.56
CA TYR A 297 -14.54 2.33 4.54
C TYR A 297 -13.65 3.42 3.93
N ALA A 298 -13.25 3.29 2.67
CA ALA A 298 -12.54 4.34 1.96
C ALA A 298 -13.35 5.63 1.89
N THR A 299 -14.61 5.54 1.52
CA THR A 299 -15.51 6.69 1.44
C THR A 299 -15.80 7.27 2.83
N LYS A 300 -16.16 6.41 3.81
CA LYS A 300 -16.49 6.83 5.17
C LYS A 300 -15.34 7.57 5.87
N ASN A 301 -14.12 7.08 5.71
CA ASN A 301 -12.93 7.57 6.42
C ASN A 301 -12.02 8.45 5.53
N GLY A 302 -12.39 8.68 4.26
CA GLY A 302 -11.55 9.43 3.32
C GLY A 302 -10.20 8.75 3.07
N LEU A 303 -10.13 7.40 3.14
CA LEU A 303 -8.89 6.66 2.90
C LEU A 303 -8.53 6.69 1.42
N GLN A 304 -7.25 6.75 1.12
CA GLN A 304 -6.73 6.45 -0.21
C GLN A 304 -6.33 4.97 -0.26
N LEU A 305 -7.01 4.18 -1.09
CA LEU A 305 -6.73 2.76 -1.29
C LEU A 305 -5.85 2.55 -2.52
N LEU A 306 -4.73 1.88 -2.33
CA LEU A 306 -3.81 1.46 -3.38
C LEU A 306 -3.70 -0.07 -3.32
N ILE A 307 -4.34 -0.75 -4.27
CA ILE A 307 -4.56 -2.20 -4.19
C ILE A 307 -3.88 -2.90 -5.37
N GLU A 308 -2.94 -3.80 -5.09
CA GLU A 308 -2.42 -4.73 -6.09
C GLU A 308 -3.34 -5.95 -6.16
N THR A 309 -3.86 -6.28 -7.34
CA THR A 309 -4.78 -7.41 -7.53
C THR A 309 -4.65 -8.06 -8.89
N HIS A 310 -4.96 -9.38 -8.93
CA HIS A 310 -5.11 -10.18 -10.14
C HIS A 310 -6.57 -10.66 -10.32
N SER A 311 -7.51 -10.15 -9.51
CA SER A 311 -8.89 -10.63 -9.49
C SER A 311 -9.82 -9.78 -10.34
N ASP A 312 -10.44 -10.40 -11.32
CA ASP A 312 -11.54 -9.82 -12.11
C ASP A 312 -12.74 -9.45 -11.22
N HIS A 313 -12.95 -10.19 -10.13
CA HIS A 313 -14.05 -9.93 -9.20
C HIS A 313 -13.83 -8.65 -8.38
N ILE A 314 -12.60 -8.36 -7.97
CA ILE A 314 -12.21 -7.09 -7.33
C ILE A 314 -12.40 -5.93 -8.32
N ILE A 315 -11.93 -6.08 -9.56
CA ILE A 315 -12.05 -5.07 -10.61
C ILE A 315 -13.53 -4.80 -10.92
N ASN A 316 -14.30 -5.84 -11.15
CA ASN A 316 -15.71 -5.70 -11.51
C ASN A 316 -16.54 -5.10 -10.36
N GLN A 317 -16.22 -5.43 -9.09
CA GLN A 317 -16.92 -4.83 -7.96
C GLN A 317 -16.59 -3.32 -7.83
N LEU A 318 -15.37 -2.88 -8.12
CA LEU A 318 -15.04 -1.46 -8.18
C LEU A 318 -15.88 -0.74 -9.26
N ARG A 319 -16.02 -1.34 -10.45
CA ARG A 319 -16.87 -0.82 -11.53
C ARG A 319 -18.33 -0.71 -11.10
N ILE A 320 -18.85 -1.72 -10.39
CA ILE A 320 -20.21 -1.73 -9.84
C ILE A 320 -20.36 -0.60 -8.80
N ALA A 321 -19.41 -0.41 -7.91
CA ALA A 321 -19.45 0.65 -6.91
C ALA A 321 -19.52 2.06 -7.53
N VAL A 322 -18.79 2.29 -8.64
CA VAL A 322 -18.89 3.54 -9.43
C VAL A 322 -20.29 3.68 -10.05
N LYS A 323 -20.80 2.62 -10.70
CA LYS A 323 -22.14 2.61 -11.31
C LYS A 323 -23.25 2.87 -10.27
N GLU A 324 -23.12 2.33 -9.08
CA GLU A 324 -24.05 2.51 -7.95
C GLU A 324 -23.85 3.84 -7.21
N LYS A 325 -22.94 4.68 -7.66
CA LYS A 325 -22.60 5.98 -7.07
C LYS A 325 -22.15 5.90 -5.58
N LYS A 326 -21.58 4.77 -5.18
CA LYS A 326 -20.92 4.63 -3.87
C LYS A 326 -19.64 5.44 -3.79
N ILE A 327 -19.02 5.69 -4.94
CA ILE A 327 -17.87 6.57 -5.16
C ILE A 327 -18.14 7.41 -6.41
N GLU A 328 -17.56 8.60 -6.48
CA GLU A 328 -17.60 9.38 -7.69
C GLU A 328 -16.77 8.70 -8.79
N ASN A 329 -17.02 9.03 -10.03
CA ASN A 329 -16.45 8.39 -11.22
C ASN A 329 -14.90 8.45 -11.26
N ASN A 330 -14.33 8.61 -12.44
CA ASN A 330 -12.89 8.56 -12.73
C ASN A 330 -11.96 9.50 -11.92
N LYS A 331 -12.48 10.40 -11.08
CA LYS A 331 -11.66 11.17 -10.14
C LYS A 331 -11.31 10.37 -8.88
N ASP A 332 -12.20 9.45 -8.49
CA ASP A 332 -12.09 8.70 -7.24
C ASP A 332 -11.78 7.22 -7.44
N ALA A 333 -11.89 6.69 -8.65
CA ALA A 333 -11.56 5.30 -8.99
C ALA A 333 -10.83 5.19 -10.33
N SER A 334 -9.70 4.46 -10.34
CA SER A 334 -8.92 4.17 -11.54
C SER A 334 -8.23 2.81 -11.47
N ILE A 335 -7.82 2.30 -12.63
CA ILE A 335 -7.05 1.06 -12.75
C ILE A 335 -5.78 1.41 -13.52
N ILE A 336 -4.64 0.98 -12.99
CA ILE A 336 -3.33 1.08 -13.64
C ILE A 336 -2.91 -0.33 -14.03
N HIS A 337 -2.89 -0.59 -15.33
CA HIS A 337 -2.50 -1.88 -15.86
C HIS A 337 -1.08 -1.84 -16.42
N PHE A 338 -0.16 -2.60 -15.79
CA PHE A 338 1.25 -2.65 -16.16
C PHE A 338 1.49 -3.71 -17.23
N THR A 339 1.99 -3.27 -18.41
CA THR A 339 2.16 -4.12 -19.60
C THR A 339 3.59 -4.22 -20.09
N ARG A 340 4.55 -3.57 -19.41
CA ARG A 340 5.92 -3.45 -19.90
C ARG A 340 6.50 -4.80 -20.32
N ASN A 341 6.69 -4.94 -21.63
CA ASN A 341 7.54 -5.97 -22.21
C ASN A 341 8.89 -5.31 -22.57
N GLN A 342 9.98 -5.74 -21.94
CA GLN A 342 11.31 -5.18 -22.21
C GLN A 342 11.78 -5.40 -23.68
N LYS A 343 11.10 -6.27 -24.41
CA LYS A 343 11.40 -6.59 -25.82
C LYS A 343 10.61 -5.77 -26.83
N GLU A 344 9.53 -5.11 -26.41
CA GLU A 344 8.66 -4.31 -27.29
C GLU A 344 8.79 -2.82 -26.95
N ILE A 345 9.58 -2.12 -27.77
CA ILE A 345 9.89 -0.69 -27.59
C ILE A 345 8.65 0.21 -27.74
N GLU A 346 7.61 -0.25 -28.43
CA GLU A 346 6.40 0.51 -28.74
C GLU A 346 5.30 0.38 -27.70
N THR A 347 5.36 -0.60 -26.78
CA THR A 347 4.33 -0.80 -25.77
C THR A 347 4.56 0.14 -24.57
N PRO A 348 3.57 0.92 -24.13
CA PRO A 348 3.70 1.78 -22.96
C PRO A 348 3.94 0.92 -21.70
N ALA A 349 4.65 1.49 -20.70
CA ALA A 349 4.95 0.77 -19.46
C ALA A 349 3.67 0.43 -18.67
N PHE A 350 2.61 1.20 -18.84
CA PHE A 350 1.30 1.01 -18.20
C PHE A 350 0.21 1.70 -19.01
N TYR A 351 -1.04 1.28 -18.75
CA TYR A 351 -2.26 1.96 -19.21
C TYR A 351 -3.02 2.51 -18.01
N GLU A 352 -3.43 3.76 -18.08
CA GLU A 352 -4.41 4.33 -17.14
C GLU A 352 -5.82 4.04 -17.66
N ILE A 353 -6.56 3.18 -17.00
CA ILE A 353 -7.91 2.78 -17.36
C ILE A 353 -8.88 3.53 -16.43
N LYS A 354 -9.68 4.41 -17.01
CA LYS A 354 -10.70 5.16 -16.29
C LYS A 354 -12.02 4.40 -16.29
N ILE A 355 -12.80 4.60 -15.23
CA ILE A 355 -14.13 4.00 -15.07
C ILE A 355 -15.17 5.12 -15.23
N ASP A 356 -16.07 5.04 -16.21
CA ASP A 356 -17.13 6.02 -16.40
C ASP A 356 -18.28 5.82 -15.38
N SER A 357 -19.24 6.75 -15.34
CA SER A 357 -20.39 6.71 -14.43
C SER A 357 -21.34 5.52 -14.66
N ARG A 358 -21.18 4.77 -15.74
CA ARG A 358 -21.92 3.53 -16.03
C ARG A 358 -21.12 2.28 -15.66
N GLY A 359 -19.88 2.45 -15.18
CA GLY A 359 -18.96 1.35 -14.88
C GLY A 359 -18.22 0.80 -16.10
N ASN A 360 -18.24 1.51 -17.26
CA ASN A 360 -17.47 1.10 -18.42
C ASN A 360 -16.01 1.54 -18.27
N LEU A 361 -15.13 0.75 -18.86
CA LEU A 361 -13.70 1.04 -18.89
C LEU A 361 -13.34 1.83 -20.16
N SER A 362 -12.42 2.78 -20.03
CA SER A 362 -11.98 3.63 -21.15
C SER A 362 -11.21 2.86 -22.22
N GLN A 363 -10.60 1.74 -21.87
CA GLN A 363 -9.82 0.89 -22.78
C GLN A 363 -9.65 -0.51 -22.21
N TYR A 364 -9.34 -1.47 -23.08
CA TYR A 364 -9.07 -2.88 -22.75
C TYR A 364 -7.74 -3.28 -23.39
N PRO A 365 -6.61 -3.09 -22.70
CA PRO A 365 -5.33 -3.59 -23.17
C PRO A 365 -5.35 -5.11 -23.38
N SER A 366 -4.51 -5.64 -24.27
CA SER A 366 -4.27 -7.07 -24.36
C SER A 366 -3.74 -7.59 -23.01
N ASP A 367 -4.12 -8.78 -22.62
CA ASP A 367 -3.86 -9.40 -21.32
C ASP A 367 -4.63 -8.81 -20.11
N PHE A 368 -5.64 -7.95 -20.37
CA PHE A 368 -6.47 -7.37 -19.32
C PHE A 368 -7.92 -7.91 -19.40
N LEU A 369 -8.34 -8.70 -18.42
CA LEU A 369 -9.69 -9.31 -18.33
C LEU A 369 -10.09 -10.24 -19.50
N ASP A 370 -9.14 -10.75 -20.27
CA ASP A 370 -9.40 -11.51 -21.49
C ASP A 370 -9.16 -13.03 -21.34
N GLU A 371 -8.44 -13.48 -20.30
CA GLU A 371 -8.05 -14.88 -20.17
C GLU A 371 -9.26 -15.84 -20.15
N TRP A 372 -10.33 -15.49 -19.43
CA TRP A 372 -11.55 -16.31 -19.38
C TRP A 372 -12.19 -16.43 -20.78
N GLY A 373 -12.30 -15.32 -21.50
CA GLY A 373 -12.80 -15.30 -22.88
C GLY A 373 -11.93 -16.11 -23.84
N LEU A 374 -10.60 -15.98 -23.72
CA LEU A 374 -9.64 -16.74 -24.51
C LEU A 374 -9.73 -18.25 -24.24
N GLN A 375 -9.89 -18.66 -22.96
CA GLN A 375 -10.07 -20.06 -22.60
C GLN A 375 -11.40 -20.61 -23.15
N MET A 376 -12.49 -19.86 -22.99
CA MET A 376 -13.80 -20.28 -23.52
C MET A 376 -13.78 -20.43 -25.03
N SER A 377 -13.11 -19.51 -25.76
CA SER A 377 -12.98 -19.62 -27.22
C SER A 377 -12.21 -20.85 -27.72
N LYS A 378 -11.38 -21.46 -26.85
CA LYS A 378 -10.67 -22.70 -27.15
C LYS A 378 -11.49 -23.97 -26.85
N LEU A 379 -12.58 -23.82 -26.12
CA LEU A 379 -13.48 -24.94 -25.74
C LEU A 379 -14.64 -25.10 -26.75
N ILE A 380 -14.90 -24.09 -27.54
CA ILE A 380 -15.90 -24.09 -28.63
C ILE A 380 -15.20 -24.40 -29.95
#